data_9c8483c5ded9c359dd2d3e9498825528
#
_entry.id   9c8483c5ded9c359dd2d3e9498825528
#
_cell.length_a   1.000
_cell.length_b   1.000
_cell.length_c   1.000
_cell.angle_alpha   90.00
_cell.angle_beta   90.00
_cell.angle_gamma   90.00
#
_symmetry.space_group_name_H-M   'P 1'
#
loop_
_entity.id
_entity.type
_entity.pdbx_description
1 polymer ?
#
loop_
_entity_poly.entity_id
_entity_poly.type
_entity_poly.pdbx_seq_one_letter_code
_entity_poly.pdbx_strand_id
1 'polypeptide(L)'
;MRVPVSLRIAALAVATTGFYTYVGQLVPQKEVHPPAEVAISKDMKPDEMAKVGREIMEGKGLCFTCHTIGKKGPLRFPDLEGVDGRAATRIAGLSDVDYLAQSIYEPAKFIVPGFNPGMPVINKPPIGLTDDEILAVIAYLQTLGGKTTVTMQTKLPYQAGGNGEPAAGSVEPPAAGPTGGPAATTAVAPAPQNAGEKPETPQNPDPDKPPGKPQ
;
A
#
# COMPACT_ATOMS: atom_id res chain seq x y z
N MET A 1 68.36 -6.36 1.23
CA MET A 1 67.67 -6.69 -0.04
C MET A 1 66.36 -5.90 -0.12
N ARG A 2 66.12 -5.10 -1.18
CA ARG A 2 64.85 -4.35 -1.34
C ARG A 2 63.86 -5.25 -2.07
N VAL A 3 62.73 -5.52 -1.41
CA VAL A 3 61.63 -6.30 -2.02
C VAL A 3 61.13 -5.55 -3.26
N PRO A 4 61.01 -6.20 -4.43
CA PRO A 4 60.54 -5.56 -5.65
C PRO A 4 59.07 -5.06 -5.50
N VAL A 5 58.77 -3.95 -6.14
CA VAL A 5 57.45 -3.30 -6.05
C VAL A 5 56.29 -4.24 -6.46
N SER A 6 56.52 -5.04 -7.47
CA SER A 6 55.54 -6.06 -7.93
C SER A 6 55.17 -7.04 -6.82
N LEU A 7 56.11 -7.50 -6.02
CA LEU A 7 55.83 -8.43 -4.91
C LEU A 7 55.04 -7.75 -3.78
N ARG A 8 55.29 -6.46 -3.52
CA ARG A 8 54.53 -5.68 -2.54
C ARG A 8 53.08 -5.49 -2.99
N ILE A 9 52.86 -5.20 -4.27
CA ILE A 9 51.53 -5.05 -4.84
C ILE A 9 50.79 -6.40 -4.78
N ALA A 10 51.43 -7.50 -5.17
CA ALA A 10 50.84 -8.82 -5.09
C ALA A 10 50.46 -9.22 -3.65
N ALA A 11 51.37 -8.97 -2.69
CA ALA A 11 51.10 -9.25 -1.28
C ALA A 11 49.93 -8.42 -0.75
N LEU A 12 49.82 -7.14 -1.12
CA LEU A 12 48.69 -6.29 -0.75
C LEU A 12 47.39 -6.79 -1.34
N ALA A 13 47.38 -7.17 -2.62
CA ALA A 13 46.19 -7.71 -3.28
C ALA A 13 45.71 -9.00 -2.61
N VAL A 14 46.61 -9.92 -2.30
CA VAL A 14 46.28 -11.17 -1.60
C VAL A 14 45.75 -10.91 -0.20
N ALA A 15 46.40 -10.02 0.56
CA ALA A 15 45.98 -9.65 1.92
C ALA A 15 44.56 -9.01 1.89
N THR A 16 44.34 -8.08 0.99
CA THR A 16 43.01 -7.42 0.83
C THR A 16 41.91 -8.42 0.44
N THR A 17 42.19 -9.29 -0.54
CA THR A 17 41.23 -10.33 -0.95
C THR A 17 40.94 -11.28 0.21
N GLY A 18 41.95 -11.75 0.90
CA GLY A 18 41.78 -12.64 2.06
C GLY A 18 40.98 -11.98 3.18
N PHE A 19 41.24 -10.72 3.47
CA PHE A 19 40.52 -9.95 4.49
C PHE A 19 39.02 -9.83 4.13
N TYR A 20 38.68 -9.42 2.90
CA TYR A 20 37.28 -9.28 2.49
C TYR A 20 36.57 -10.62 2.41
N THR A 21 37.25 -11.69 1.98
CA THR A 21 36.68 -13.03 2.00
C THR A 21 36.37 -13.48 3.43
N TYR A 22 37.28 -13.24 4.36
CA TYR A 22 37.09 -13.56 5.78
C TYR A 22 35.92 -12.77 6.39
N VAL A 23 35.86 -11.44 6.16
CA VAL A 23 34.75 -10.59 6.63
C VAL A 23 33.42 -11.04 6.01
N GLY A 24 33.40 -11.39 4.71
CA GLY A 24 32.22 -11.88 4.04
C GLY A 24 31.63 -13.17 4.66
N GLN A 25 32.49 -14.03 5.21
CA GLN A 25 32.06 -15.24 5.89
C GLN A 25 31.55 -14.98 7.33
N LEU A 26 31.92 -13.86 7.94
CA LEU A 26 31.40 -13.48 9.27
C LEU A 26 29.97 -12.88 9.19
N VAL A 27 29.53 -12.46 8.02
CA VAL A 27 28.16 -11.96 7.83
C VAL A 27 27.18 -13.14 7.84
N PRO A 28 26.28 -13.24 8.82
CA PRO A 28 25.31 -14.31 8.86
C PRO A 28 24.45 -14.27 7.59
N GLN A 29 24.51 -15.31 6.77
CA GLN A 29 23.62 -15.45 5.61
C GLN A 29 22.23 -15.81 6.13
N LYS A 30 21.30 -14.85 6.02
CA LYS A 30 19.89 -15.14 6.26
C LYS A 30 19.36 -15.89 5.04
N GLU A 31 19.12 -17.17 5.18
CA GLU A 31 18.42 -17.92 4.14
C GLU A 31 17.00 -17.36 4.02
N VAL A 32 16.75 -16.65 2.95
CA VAL A 32 15.41 -16.21 2.58
C VAL A 32 14.79 -17.32 1.75
N HIS A 33 13.98 -18.13 2.39
CA HIS A 33 13.14 -19.08 1.66
C HIS A 33 12.11 -18.29 0.84
N PRO A 34 11.83 -18.70 -0.40
CA PRO A 34 10.70 -18.12 -1.12
C PRO A 34 9.44 -18.26 -0.26
N PRO A 35 8.51 -17.29 -0.30
CA PRO A 35 7.26 -17.39 0.43
C PRO A 35 6.63 -18.76 0.16
N ALA A 36 6.28 -19.49 1.23
CA ALA A 36 5.57 -20.75 1.08
C ALA A 36 4.30 -20.49 0.26
N GLU A 37 4.06 -21.30 -0.76
CA GLU A 37 2.79 -21.22 -1.48
C GLU A 37 1.69 -21.58 -0.48
N VAL A 38 0.82 -20.60 -0.22
CA VAL A 38 -0.28 -20.80 0.71
C VAL A 38 -1.33 -21.65 0.01
N ALA A 39 -1.57 -22.85 0.54
CA ALA A 39 -2.56 -23.78 -0.02
C ALA A 39 -3.96 -23.21 0.18
N ILE A 40 -4.61 -22.78 -0.90
CA ILE A 40 -5.98 -22.29 -0.87
C ILE A 40 -6.92 -23.43 -1.31
N SER A 41 -7.82 -23.84 -0.40
CA SER A 41 -8.87 -24.80 -0.68
C SER A 41 -10.19 -24.08 -1.01
N LYS A 42 -10.94 -24.60 -1.98
CA LYS A 42 -12.26 -24.06 -2.36
C LYS A 42 -13.33 -24.19 -1.24
N ASP A 43 -13.11 -25.06 -0.25
CA ASP A 43 -14.00 -25.28 0.87
C ASP A 43 -13.61 -24.50 2.13
N MET A 44 -12.67 -23.58 2.01
CA MET A 44 -12.15 -22.80 3.11
C MET A 44 -13.24 -21.90 3.71
N LYS A 45 -13.31 -21.90 5.06
CA LYS A 45 -14.23 -21.02 5.79
C LYS A 45 -13.76 -19.57 5.76
N PRO A 46 -14.66 -18.58 5.90
CA PRO A 46 -14.30 -17.16 5.89
C PRO A 46 -13.20 -16.77 6.87
N ASP A 47 -13.21 -17.33 8.08
CA ASP A 47 -12.17 -17.06 9.09
C ASP A 47 -10.79 -17.63 8.71
N GLU A 48 -10.78 -18.77 8.04
CA GLU A 48 -9.55 -19.39 7.50
C GLU A 48 -9.04 -18.58 6.30
N MET A 49 -9.94 -18.16 5.42
CA MET A 49 -9.60 -17.26 4.32
C MET A 49 -8.97 -15.96 4.82
N ALA A 50 -9.51 -15.36 5.86
CA ALA A 50 -8.95 -14.14 6.44
C ALA A 50 -7.55 -14.34 6.98
N LYS A 51 -7.25 -15.47 7.63
CA LYS A 51 -5.88 -15.80 8.08
C LYS A 51 -4.92 -15.94 6.91
N VAL A 52 -5.32 -16.71 5.90
CA VAL A 52 -4.54 -16.87 4.65
C VAL A 52 -4.33 -15.53 3.96
N GLY A 53 -5.37 -14.69 3.89
CA GLY A 53 -5.29 -13.36 3.31
C GLY A 53 -4.27 -12.47 4.00
N ARG A 54 -4.19 -12.55 5.34
CA ARG A 54 -3.15 -11.85 6.10
C ARG A 54 -1.74 -12.34 5.74
N GLU A 55 -1.55 -13.65 5.70
CA GLU A 55 -0.26 -14.25 5.31
C GLU A 55 0.17 -13.83 3.90
N ILE A 56 -0.77 -13.78 2.96
CA ILE A 56 -0.53 -13.28 1.61
C ILE A 56 -0.13 -11.79 1.64
N MET A 57 -0.80 -10.96 2.42
CA MET A 57 -0.48 -9.53 2.54
C MET A 57 0.90 -9.27 3.16
N GLU A 58 1.31 -10.10 4.13
CA GLU A 58 2.64 -10.06 4.77
C GLU A 58 3.74 -10.61 3.85
N GLY A 59 3.43 -11.65 3.08
CA GLY A 59 4.35 -12.39 2.22
C GLY A 59 4.28 -11.96 0.77
N LYS A 60 3.73 -12.81 -0.10
CA LYS A 60 3.71 -12.68 -1.56
C LYS A 60 3.13 -11.35 -2.04
N GLY A 61 2.07 -10.85 -1.40
CA GLY A 61 1.39 -9.61 -1.79
C GLY A 61 2.14 -8.34 -1.46
N LEU A 62 3.10 -8.36 -0.52
CA LEU A 62 3.93 -7.24 -0.07
C LEU A 62 3.13 -6.00 0.38
N CYS A 63 1.86 -6.15 0.78
CA CYS A 63 0.96 -5.04 1.05
C CYS A 63 1.45 -4.16 2.21
N PHE A 64 2.00 -4.75 3.25
CA PHE A 64 2.52 -4.03 4.42
C PHE A 64 3.87 -3.32 4.19
N THR A 65 4.43 -3.42 2.99
CA THR A 65 5.55 -2.55 2.57
C THR A 65 5.08 -1.09 2.44
N CYS A 66 3.82 -0.90 2.07
CA CYS A 66 3.22 0.41 1.84
C CYS A 66 2.12 0.74 2.84
N HIS A 67 1.25 -0.22 3.16
CA HIS A 67 0.11 -0.02 4.04
C HIS A 67 0.44 -0.35 5.49
N THR A 68 -0.26 0.33 6.40
CA THR A 68 -0.18 0.10 7.85
C THR A 68 -1.57 -0.17 8.40
N ILE A 69 -1.65 -0.69 9.61
CA ILE A 69 -2.90 -0.89 10.35
C ILE A 69 -2.78 -0.14 11.68
N GLY A 70 -3.67 0.84 11.91
CA GLY A 70 -3.76 1.60 13.15
C GLY A 70 -2.69 2.68 13.32
N LYS A 71 -1.89 2.98 12.31
CA LYS A 71 -0.88 4.03 12.39
C LYS A 71 -1.50 5.41 12.15
N LYS A 72 -1.24 6.33 13.06
CA LYS A 72 -1.70 7.72 12.99
C LYS A 72 -0.61 8.65 12.45
N GLY A 73 -1.02 9.83 11.96
CA GLY A 73 -0.12 10.88 11.50
C GLY A 73 -0.04 10.99 9.96
N PRO A 74 0.92 11.75 9.44
CA PRO A 74 1.10 11.92 8.00
C PRO A 74 1.64 10.61 7.41
N LEU A 75 0.80 9.92 6.66
CA LEU A 75 1.13 8.66 5.99
C LEU A 75 1.27 8.91 4.49
N ARG A 76 2.21 8.20 3.87
CA ARG A 76 2.40 8.22 2.42
C ARG A 76 1.33 7.43 1.67
N PHE A 77 0.79 6.40 2.32
CA PHE A 77 -0.23 5.50 1.78
C PHE A 77 -1.36 5.34 2.79
N PRO A 78 -2.60 5.02 2.37
CA PRO A 78 -3.74 4.86 3.26
C PRO A 78 -3.51 3.77 4.32
N ASP A 79 -3.84 4.09 5.58
CA ASP A 79 -3.91 3.09 6.64
C ASP A 79 -5.16 2.22 6.47
N LEU A 80 -5.02 0.92 6.75
CA LEU A 80 -6.06 -0.08 6.53
C LEU A 80 -6.96 -0.32 7.76
N GLU A 81 -6.66 0.27 8.93
CA GLU A 81 -7.56 0.14 10.08
C GLU A 81 -8.96 0.62 9.74
N GLY A 82 -9.97 -0.22 9.95
CA GLY A 82 -11.36 0.10 9.65
C GLY A 82 -11.67 0.30 8.15
N VAL A 83 -10.87 -0.28 7.26
CA VAL A 83 -11.04 -0.10 5.82
C VAL A 83 -12.38 -0.61 5.32
N ASP A 84 -12.87 -1.74 5.83
CA ASP A 84 -14.15 -2.32 5.44
C ASP A 84 -15.32 -1.40 5.79
N GLY A 85 -15.35 -0.86 7.00
CA GLY A 85 -16.39 0.09 7.43
C GLY A 85 -16.44 1.38 6.59
N ARG A 86 -15.36 1.72 5.89
CA ARG A 86 -15.31 2.86 4.97
C ARG A 86 -15.55 2.47 3.50
N ALA A 87 -15.38 1.20 3.16
CA ALA A 87 -15.39 0.71 1.78
C ALA A 87 -16.72 1.04 1.08
N ALA A 88 -17.86 0.69 1.65
CA ALA A 88 -19.18 0.92 1.08
C ALA A 88 -19.56 2.40 0.87
N THR A 89 -18.83 3.33 1.48
CA THR A 89 -19.10 4.77 1.38
C THR A 89 -18.11 5.54 0.51
N ARG A 90 -17.05 4.87 0.02
CA ARG A 90 -15.99 5.50 -0.76
C ARG A 90 -16.42 5.90 -2.17
N ILE A 91 -17.17 5.03 -2.81
CA ILE A 91 -17.68 5.24 -4.16
C ILE A 91 -19.19 4.94 -4.13
N ALA A 92 -19.99 5.92 -4.52
CA ALA A 92 -21.43 5.75 -4.56
C ALA A 92 -21.82 4.59 -5.52
N GLY A 93 -22.68 3.69 -5.06
CA GLY A 93 -23.16 2.55 -5.85
C GLY A 93 -22.21 1.33 -5.85
N LEU A 94 -21.03 1.38 -5.24
CA LEU A 94 -20.21 0.20 -5.03
C LEU A 94 -20.46 -0.43 -3.67
N SER A 95 -20.51 -1.77 -3.63
CA SER A 95 -20.46 -2.49 -2.36
C SER A 95 -19.05 -2.40 -1.73
N ASP A 96 -18.93 -2.73 -0.45
CA ASP A 96 -17.66 -2.87 0.25
C ASP A 96 -16.70 -3.84 -0.46
N VAL A 97 -17.23 -5.02 -0.85
CA VAL A 97 -16.47 -6.04 -1.59
C VAL A 97 -16.02 -5.53 -2.95
N ASP A 98 -16.91 -4.86 -3.72
CA ASP A 98 -16.56 -4.35 -5.04
C ASP A 98 -15.53 -3.21 -4.96
N TYR A 99 -15.65 -2.35 -3.95
CA TYR A 99 -14.64 -1.31 -3.70
C TYR A 99 -13.27 -1.91 -3.37
N LEU A 100 -13.23 -2.90 -2.47
CA LEU A 100 -11.98 -3.58 -2.11
C LEU A 100 -11.38 -4.30 -3.33
N ALA A 101 -12.22 -5.00 -4.11
CA ALA A 101 -11.80 -5.63 -5.36
C ALA A 101 -11.25 -4.61 -6.36
N GLN A 102 -11.98 -3.51 -6.61
CA GLN A 102 -11.53 -2.45 -7.52
C GLN A 102 -10.18 -1.88 -7.08
N SER A 103 -10.01 -1.64 -5.78
CA SER A 103 -8.75 -1.09 -5.25
C SER A 103 -7.55 -2.01 -5.48
N ILE A 104 -7.77 -3.32 -5.60
CA ILE A 104 -6.74 -4.33 -5.81
C ILE A 104 -6.46 -4.56 -7.31
N TYR A 105 -7.51 -4.71 -8.12
CA TYR A 105 -7.40 -4.99 -9.55
C TYR A 105 -7.13 -3.75 -10.40
N GLU A 106 -7.73 -2.61 -10.02
CA GLU A 106 -7.67 -1.34 -10.74
C GLU A 106 -7.30 -0.17 -9.79
N PRO A 107 -6.14 -0.21 -9.12
CA PRO A 107 -5.80 0.74 -8.05
C PRO A 107 -5.74 2.20 -8.50
N ALA A 108 -5.57 2.45 -9.80
CA ALA A 108 -5.55 3.80 -10.36
C ALA A 108 -6.96 4.37 -10.63
N LYS A 109 -8.02 3.54 -10.57
CA LYS A 109 -9.39 3.97 -10.89
C LYS A 109 -9.98 4.88 -9.81
N PHE A 110 -9.64 4.64 -8.55
CA PHE A 110 -10.02 5.50 -7.44
C PHE A 110 -8.82 5.73 -6.52
N ILE A 111 -8.40 6.98 -6.40
CA ILE A 111 -7.35 7.39 -5.47
C ILE A 111 -8.00 8.00 -4.24
N VAL A 112 -7.71 7.48 -3.06
CA VAL A 112 -8.21 8.02 -1.80
C VAL A 112 -7.76 9.48 -1.67
N PRO A 113 -8.68 10.44 -1.44
CA PRO A 113 -8.33 11.85 -1.29
C PRO A 113 -7.21 12.08 -0.27
N GLY A 114 -6.24 12.91 -0.65
CA GLY A 114 -5.05 13.19 0.18
C GLY A 114 -3.87 12.26 -0.06
N PHE A 115 -3.99 11.25 -0.93
CA PHE A 115 -2.89 10.36 -1.31
C PHE A 115 -2.56 10.49 -2.79
N ASN A 116 -1.34 10.12 -3.15
CA ASN A 116 -0.88 10.09 -4.55
C ASN A 116 -1.07 8.68 -5.14
N PRO A 117 -1.25 8.56 -6.47
CA PRO A 117 -1.24 7.26 -7.13
C PRO A 117 0.12 6.58 -6.95
N GLY A 118 0.14 5.25 -6.90
CA GLY A 118 1.39 4.50 -6.75
C GLY A 118 1.22 3.06 -6.30
N MET A 119 0.00 2.59 -6.06
CA MET A 119 -0.26 1.17 -5.80
C MET A 119 -0.10 0.37 -7.10
N PRO A 120 0.75 -0.67 -7.12
CA PRO A 120 0.90 -1.54 -8.28
C PRO A 120 -0.34 -2.41 -8.50
N VAL A 121 -0.53 -2.87 -9.73
CA VAL A 121 -1.57 -3.86 -10.08
C VAL A 121 -1.08 -5.24 -9.66
N ILE A 122 -1.53 -5.74 -8.51
CA ILE A 122 -0.92 -6.89 -7.84
C ILE A 122 -1.34 -8.26 -8.41
N ASN A 123 -2.38 -8.33 -9.22
CA ASN A 123 -2.75 -9.54 -9.98
C ASN A 123 -1.90 -9.73 -11.24
N LYS A 124 -0.92 -8.85 -11.50
CA LYS A 124 0.01 -8.94 -12.63
C LYS A 124 1.45 -9.07 -12.12
N PRO A 125 2.37 -9.62 -12.97
CA PRO A 125 3.79 -9.66 -12.63
C PRO A 125 4.32 -8.25 -12.26
N PRO A 126 5.27 -8.15 -11.32
CA PRO A 126 6.02 -9.26 -10.69
C PRO A 126 5.32 -9.95 -9.51
N ILE A 127 4.26 -9.40 -8.94
CA ILE A 127 3.57 -9.97 -7.76
C ILE A 127 2.70 -11.16 -8.18
N GLY A 128 1.76 -10.96 -9.11
CA GLY A 128 0.99 -12.01 -9.75
C GLY A 128 0.08 -12.79 -8.78
N LEU A 129 -0.69 -12.10 -7.92
CA LEU A 129 -1.70 -12.76 -7.11
C LEU A 129 -2.80 -13.35 -7.98
N THR A 130 -3.22 -14.58 -7.66
CA THR A 130 -4.36 -15.23 -8.28
C THR A 130 -5.68 -14.66 -7.76
N ASP A 131 -6.78 -14.93 -8.46
CA ASP A 131 -8.12 -14.50 -8.04
C ASP A 131 -8.50 -15.09 -6.67
N ASP A 132 -8.12 -16.33 -6.38
CA ASP A 132 -8.35 -16.98 -5.10
C ASP A 132 -7.53 -16.32 -3.97
N GLU A 133 -6.30 -15.95 -4.23
CA GLU A 133 -5.46 -15.22 -3.30
C GLU A 133 -6.03 -13.82 -3.01
N ILE A 134 -6.58 -13.15 -4.01
CA ILE A 134 -7.23 -11.85 -3.85
C ILE A 134 -8.52 -11.97 -3.04
N LEU A 135 -9.32 -13.02 -3.25
CA LEU A 135 -10.49 -13.29 -2.39
C LEU A 135 -10.08 -13.46 -0.92
N ALA A 136 -8.99 -14.18 -0.65
CA ALA A 136 -8.48 -14.33 0.70
C ALA A 136 -8.00 -12.98 1.29
N VAL A 137 -7.33 -12.14 0.49
CA VAL A 137 -6.92 -10.79 0.90
C VAL A 137 -8.16 -9.93 1.21
N ILE A 138 -9.20 -9.96 0.39
CA ILE A 138 -10.46 -9.23 0.66
C ILE A 138 -11.11 -9.74 1.95
N ALA A 139 -11.13 -11.06 2.17
CA ALA A 139 -11.64 -11.64 3.42
C ALA A 139 -10.93 -11.06 4.65
N TYR A 140 -9.60 -10.94 4.59
CA TYR A 140 -8.85 -10.30 5.67
C TYR A 140 -9.16 -8.81 5.82
N LEU A 141 -9.21 -8.06 4.72
CA LEU A 141 -9.53 -6.62 4.74
C LEU A 141 -10.90 -6.35 5.35
N GLN A 142 -11.87 -7.23 5.13
CA GLN A 142 -13.20 -7.14 5.75
C GLN A 142 -13.13 -7.30 7.28
N THR A 143 -12.19 -8.07 7.83
CA THR A 143 -12.01 -8.14 9.29
C THR A 143 -11.53 -6.82 9.90
N LEU A 144 -10.98 -5.92 9.08
CA LEU A 144 -10.52 -4.61 9.52
C LEU A 144 -11.67 -3.58 9.52
N GLY A 145 -12.65 -3.81 10.35
CA GLY A 145 -13.78 -2.88 10.59
C GLY A 145 -15.16 -3.44 10.28
N GLY A 146 -15.25 -4.70 9.83
CA GLY A 146 -16.51 -5.37 9.53
C GLY A 146 -16.48 -6.87 9.79
N LYS A 147 -17.27 -7.60 9.01
CA LYS A 147 -17.33 -9.06 9.06
C LYS A 147 -17.06 -9.63 7.67
N THR A 148 -16.31 -10.72 7.60
CA THR A 148 -16.04 -11.42 6.35
C THR A 148 -17.35 -11.96 5.75
N THR A 149 -17.70 -11.46 4.59
CA THR A 149 -18.90 -11.87 3.80
C THR A 149 -18.51 -12.66 2.56
N VAL A 150 -17.27 -12.48 2.08
CA VAL A 150 -16.76 -13.21 0.91
C VAL A 150 -16.48 -14.66 1.22
N THR A 151 -16.64 -15.50 0.23
CA THR A 151 -16.32 -16.94 0.23
C THR A 151 -15.49 -17.27 -1.00
N MET A 152 -14.92 -18.47 -1.07
CA MET A 152 -14.18 -18.92 -2.26
C MET A 152 -15.05 -19.06 -3.51
N GLN A 153 -16.38 -19.00 -3.38
CA GLN A 153 -17.35 -19.03 -4.47
C GLN A 153 -17.77 -17.62 -4.91
N THR A 154 -17.38 -16.58 -4.18
CA THR A 154 -17.71 -15.19 -4.52
C THR A 154 -17.11 -14.83 -5.88
N LYS A 155 -17.94 -14.32 -6.78
CA LYS A 155 -17.50 -13.85 -8.10
C LYS A 155 -17.22 -12.36 -8.03
N LEU A 156 -16.02 -11.97 -8.43
CA LEU A 156 -15.65 -10.56 -8.55
C LEU A 156 -15.71 -10.15 -10.04
N PRO A 157 -16.19 -8.95 -10.36
CA PRO A 157 -16.30 -8.49 -11.75
C PRO A 157 -14.95 -8.37 -12.47
N TYR A 158 -13.86 -8.35 -11.72
CA TYR A 158 -12.49 -8.17 -12.20
C TYR A 158 -11.73 -9.47 -12.47
N GLN A 159 -12.30 -10.63 -12.14
CA GLN A 159 -11.66 -11.94 -12.35
C GLN A 159 -11.54 -12.27 -13.83
N ALA A 160 -10.57 -13.12 -14.18
CA ALA A 160 -10.36 -13.57 -15.56
C ALA A 160 -11.67 -14.17 -16.13
N GLY A 161 -12.28 -13.48 -17.10
CA GLY A 161 -13.59 -13.80 -17.67
C GLY A 161 -14.76 -12.94 -17.18
N GLY A 162 -14.54 -12.07 -16.20
CA GLY A 162 -15.48 -11.01 -15.84
C GLY A 162 -15.24 -9.77 -16.72
N ASN A 163 -16.29 -9.21 -17.30
CA ASN A 163 -16.19 -8.05 -18.19
C ASN A 163 -15.92 -6.73 -17.48
N GLY A 164 -15.23 -6.72 -16.33
CA GLY A 164 -14.80 -5.49 -15.65
C GLY A 164 -15.92 -4.48 -15.28
N GLU A 165 -17.17 -4.85 -15.49
CA GLU A 165 -18.34 -4.02 -15.19
C GLU A 165 -18.88 -4.44 -13.82
N PRO A 166 -18.92 -3.53 -12.82
CA PRO A 166 -19.59 -3.81 -11.56
C PRO A 166 -21.03 -4.21 -11.86
N ALA A 167 -21.52 -5.20 -11.13
CA ALA A 167 -22.94 -5.57 -11.18
C ALA A 167 -23.75 -4.31 -10.86
N ALA A 168 -24.26 -3.66 -11.91
CA ALA A 168 -24.88 -2.36 -11.86
C ALA A 168 -26.20 -2.45 -11.10
N GLY A 169 -26.21 -1.88 -9.91
CA GLY A 169 -27.35 -1.06 -9.56
C GLY A 169 -27.20 0.23 -10.38
N SER A 170 -27.90 0.30 -11.50
CA SER A 170 -27.88 1.42 -12.42
C SER A 170 -28.27 2.71 -11.73
N VAL A 171 -27.28 3.56 -11.46
CA VAL A 171 -27.51 5.00 -11.30
C VAL A 171 -26.64 5.67 -12.35
N GLU A 172 -27.29 6.04 -13.44
CA GLU A 172 -26.80 6.89 -14.50
C GLU A 172 -26.26 8.22 -13.89
N PRO A 173 -25.02 8.63 -14.16
CA PRO A 173 -24.57 9.94 -13.74
C PRO A 173 -25.40 11.01 -14.43
N PRO A 174 -25.77 12.12 -13.76
CA PRO A 174 -26.54 13.18 -14.37
C PRO A 174 -25.77 13.74 -15.59
N ALA A 175 -26.43 13.72 -16.72
CA ALA A 175 -25.93 14.20 -17.99
C ALA A 175 -25.40 15.64 -17.86
N ALA A 176 -24.11 15.83 -18.13
CA ALA A 176 -23.54 17.15 -18.35
C ALA A 176 -24.10 17.68 -19.66
N GLY A 177 -24.90 18.74 -19.58
CA GLY A 177 -25.44 19.44 -20.72
C GLY A 177 -24.36 20.00 -21.65
N PRO A 178 -24.67 20.19 -22.95
CA PRO A 178 -23.69 20.65 -23.92
C PRO A 178 -23.52 22.18 -23.85
N THR A 179 -22.29 22.65 -23.57
CA THR A 179 -21.90 24.01 -23.91
C THR A 179 -20.66 23.95 -24.76
N GLY A 180 -20.90 24.11 -26.07
CA GLY A 180 -19.86 24.45 -27.02
C GLY A 180 -19.50 25.93 -26.92
N GLY A 181 -18.22 26.26 -27.25
CA GLY A 181 -17.76 27.61 -27.46
C GLY A 181 -16.23 27.69 -27.47
N PRO A 182 -15.62 28.49 -28.35
CA PRO A 182 -14.29 28.24 -28.88
C PRO A 182 -13.15 28.82 -28.04
N ALA A 183 -11.96 28.31 -28.36
CA ALA A 183 -10.66 28.69 -27.80
C ALA A 183 -10.43 30.22 -27.74
N ALA A 184 -9.97 30.65 -26.56
CA ALA A 184 -9.27 31.93 -26.43
C ALA A 184 -7.99 31.70 -25.59
N THR A 185 -6.88 31.89 -26.28
CA THR A 185 -5.54 32.02 -25.73
C THR A 185 -5.49 33.25 -24.84
N THR A 186 -5.17 33.11 -23.57
CA THR A 186 -4.77 34.28 -22.77
C THR A 186 -3.73 33.89 -21.72
N ALA A 187 -2.68 34.65 -21.72
CA ALA A 187 -1.44 34.69 -20.99
C ALA A 187 -1.52 34.37 -19.49
N VAL A 188 -0.49 33.62 -19.05
CA VAL A 188 -0.08 33.44 -17.67
C VAL A 188 0.27 34.76 -16.99
N ALA A 189 -0.41 35.14 -15.93
CA ALA A 189 0.01 36.19 -14.99
C ALA A 189 0.57 35.49 -13.70
N PRO A 190 1.68 36.01 -13.12
CA PRO A 190 2.29 35.42 -11.95
C PRO A 190 1.51 35.70 -10.66
N ALA A 191 1.46 34.73 -9.79
CA ALA A 191 0.86 34.79 -8.46
C ALA A 191 1.59 35.81 -7.56
N PRO A 192 0.88 36.52 -6.65
CA PRO A 192 1.51 37.44 -5.72
C PRO A 192 2.26 36.70 -4.62
N GLN A 193 3.52 37.07 -4.40
CA GLN A 193 4.36 36.69 -3.28
C GLN A 193 3.85 37.44 -2.03
N ASN A 194 3.32 36.71 -1.06
CA ASN A 194 3.15 37.25 0.28
C ASN A 194 4.42 37.03 1.08
N ALA A 195 5.04 38.15 1.42
CA ALA A 195 6.17 38.25 2.32
C ALA A 195 5.74 38.01 3.78
N GLY A 196 6.50 37.16 4.49
CA GLY A 196 6.84 37.35 5.87
C GLY A 196 5.74 37.08 6.90
N GLU A 197 5.56 35.82 7.30
CA GLU A 197 5.13 35.53 8.65
C GLU A 197 6.01 34.40 9.22
N LYS A 198 6.76 34.77 10.26
CA LYS A 198 7.67 33.92 11.01
C LYS A 198 6.85 32.89 11.80
N PRO A 199 7.10 31.58 11.72
CA PRO A 199 6.38 30.62 12.54
C PRO A 199 6.75 30.80 14.01
N GLU A 200 5.78 31.12 14.85
CA GLU A 200 5.89 31.06 16.31
C GLU A 200 6.06 29.60 16.74
N THR A 201 7.12 29.37 17.48
CA THR A 201 7.43 28.11 18.14
C THR A 201 6.37 27.84 19.22
N PRO A 202 5.74 26.64 19.30
CA PRO A 202 4.89 26.30 20.42
C PRO A 202 5.71 26.26 21.71
N GLN A 203 5.38 27.12 22.66
CA GLN A 203 5.98 27.09 24.01
C GLN A 203 5.52 25.83 24.73
N ASN A 204 6.49 25.01 25.11
CA ASN A 204 6.32 23.87 25.99
C ASN A 204 5.88 24.38 27.39
N PRO A 205 4.81 23.84 28.01
CA PRO A 205 4.41 24.26 29.33
C PRO A 205 5.47 23.93 30.39
N ASP A 206 5.73 24.92 31.23
CA ASP A 206 6.68 24.87 32.34
C ASP A 206 6.34 23.72 33.32
N PRO A 207 7.27 22.79 33.60
CA PRO A 207 7.02 21.67 34.51
C PRO A 207 6.94 22.03 35.98
N ASP A 208 7.23 23.29 36.39
CA ASP A 208 7.28 23.72 37.79
C ASP A 208 6.07 24.55 38.29
N LYS A 209 4.98 24.59 37.52
CA LYS A 209 3.78 25.33 37.96
C LYS A 209 2.88 24.45 38.82
N PRO A 210 2.66 24.78 40.12
CA PRO A 210 1.77 23.99 40.97
C PRO A 210 0.30 24.14 40.56
N PRO A 211 -0.55 23.09 40.76
CA PRO A 211 -1.95 23.10 40.39
C PRO A 211 -2.76 24.10 41.23
N GLY A 212 -3.53 24.95 40.52
CA GLY A 212 -4.45 25.92 41.15
C GLY A 212 -5.57 25.21 41.89
N LYS A 213 -5.90 25.68 43.12
CA LYS A 213 -7.01 25.18 43.91
C LYS A 213 -8.36 25.54 43.28
N PRO A 214 -9.36 24.66 43.35
CA PRO A 214 -10.74 24.97 42.92
C PRO A 214 -11.43 25.90 43.93
N GLN A 215 -12.13 26.88 43.38
CA GLN A 215 -13.15 27.64 44.11
C GLN A 215 -14.52 27.05 43.86
#